data_b5a551b4b0d203b0dbacfe4b9b32168c
#
_entry.id   b5a551b4b0d203b0dbacfe4b9b32168c
#
_cell.length_a   1.000
_cell.length_b   1.000
_cell.length_c   1.000
_cell.angle_alpha   90.00
_cell.angle_beta   90.00
_cell.angle_gamma   90.00
#
_symmetry.space_group_name_H-M   'P 1'
#
loop_
_entity.id
_entity.type
_entity.pdbx_description
1 polymer ?
#
loop_
_entity_poly.entity_id
_entity_poly.type
_entity_poly.pdbx_seq_one_letter_code
_entity_poly.pdbx_strand_id
1 'polypeptide(L)'
;AAAVALELGMAVDSVAAALSTAEPMSKWRMQLSEVSDVCVINDSYNANPETMHAALRTLALIAQERGGASWAILGKMHELGASEAAEHESIGKIASDIGIDHLVAVGVKDYLTQLEASETSGHFVATAQDALKLVDHFAAGDVVLVKASRAEKLELLAEQILEVLSARAGE
;
A
#
# COMPACT_ATOMS: atom_id res chain seq x y z
N ALA A 1 -15.07 -17.09 4.29
CA ALA A 1 -16.10 -17.43 3.29
C ALA A 1 -15.86 -18.83 2.72
N ALA A 2 -14.70 -19.15 2.07
CA ALA A 2 -14.44 -20.43 1.41
C ALA A 2 -14.66 -21.64 2.34
N ALA A 3 -14.06 -21.67 3.52
CA ALA A 3 -14.19 -22.75 4.47
C ALA A 3 -15.65 -23.04 4.86
N VAL A 4 -16.44 -21.99 5.11
CA VAL A 4 -17.86 -22.11 5.42
C VAL A 4 -18.66 -22.69 4.25
N ALA A 5 -18.37 -22.27 3.03
CA ALA A 5 -19.03 -22.77 1.82
C ALA A 5 -18.73 -24.25 1.59
N LEU A 6 -17.48 -24.68 1.81
CA LEU A 6 -17.08 -26.10 1.72
C LEU A 6 -17.75 -26.97 2.80
N GLU A 7 -17.80 -26.47 4.05
CA GLU A 7 -18.53 -27.15 5.14
C GLU A 7 -20.04 -27.30 4.86
N LEU A 8 -20.62 -26.34 4.14
CA LEU A 8 -22.00 -26.40 3.69
C LEU A 8 -22.20 -27.27 2.44
N GLY A 9 -21.16 -27.98 1.97
CA GLY A 9 -21.22 -28.94 0.87
C GLY A 9 -21.12 -28.35 -0.53
N MET A 10 -20.66 -27.11 -0.70
CA MET A 10 -20.38 -26.56 -2.02
C MET A 10 -19.15 -27.23 -2.64
N ALA A 11 -19.18 -27.49 -3.94
CA ALA A 11 -18.02 -28.03 -4.66
C ALA A 11 -16.89 -27.02 -4.72
N VAL A 12 -15.63 -27.49 -4.60
CA VAL A 12 -14.41 -26.62 -4.60
C VAL A 12 -14.36 -25.72 -5.82
N ASP A 13 -14.66 -26.24 -7.02
CA ASP A 13 -14.67 -25.48 -8.26
C ASP A 13 -15.71 -24.33 -8.25
N SER A 14 -16.89 -24.60 -7.66
CA SER A 14 -17.95 -23.59 -7.52
C SER A 14 -17.52 -22.48 -6.54
N VAL A 15 -16.84 -22.84 -5.46
CA VAL A 15 -16.30 -21.89 -4.47
C VAL A 15 -15.18 -21.05 -5.12
N ALA A 16 -14.28 -21.69 -5.87
CA ALA A 16 -13.20 -21.00 -6.57
C ALA A 16 -13.75 -20.00 -7.61
N ALA A 17 -14.70 -20.44 -8.44
CA ALA A 17 -15.33 -19.56 -9.43
C ALA A 17 -16.06 -18.37 -8.79
N ALA A 18 -16.79 -18.59 -7.70
CA ALA A 18 -17.47 -17.52 -6.97
C ALA A 18 -16.50 -16.52 -6.33
N LEU A 19 -15.36 -16.99 -5.81
CA LEU A 19 -14.33 -16.12 -5.23
C LEU A 19 -13.59 -15.33 -6.30
N SER A 20 -13.33 -15.93 -7.48
CA SER A 20 -12.65 -15.24 -8.60
C SER A 20 -13.48 -14.10 -9.20
N THR A 21 -14.79 -14.13 -9.04
CA THR A 21 -15.71 -13.09 -9.51
C THR A 21 -16.23 -12.17 -8.41
N ALA A 22 -15.86 -12.43 -7.14
CA ALA A 22 -16.32 -11.63 -6.01
C ALA A 22 -15.59 -10.29 -6.00
N GLU A 23 -16.34 -9.21 -6.11
CA GLU A 23 -15.82 -7.88 -5.85
C GLU A 23 -15.75 -7.61 -4.34
N PRO A 24 -14.68 -6.96 -3.84
CA PRO A 24 -14.59 -6.55 -2.45
C PRO A 24 -15.74 -5.59 -2.10
N MET A 25 -16.60 -5.96 -1.13
CA MET A 25 -17.68 -5.07 -0.67
C MET A 25 -17.17 -3.83 0.09
N SER A 26 -15.93 -3.86 0.57
CA SER A 26 -15.30 -2.75 1.28
C SER A 26 -14.34 -2.03 0.36
N LYS A 27 -14.60 -0.74 0.09
CA LYS A 27 -13.68 0.15 -0.61
C LYS A 27 -12.38 0.33 0.19
N TRP A 28 -11.28 0.62 -0.52
CA TRP A 28 -9.96 0.97 0.03
C TRP A 28 -9.33 -0.11 0.95
N ARG A 29 -9.61 -1.37 0.66
CA ARG A 29 -8.97 -2.54 1.30
C ARG A 29 -8.30 -3.39 0.23
N MET A 30 -6.97 -3.25 0.12
CA MET A 30 -6.16 -3.93 -0.90
C MET A 30 -6.80 -3.83 -2.30
N GLN A 31 -7.37 -2.66 -2.62
CA GLN A 31 -7.99 -2.40 -3.91
C GLN A 31 -6.90 -2.12 -4.94
N LEU A 32 -6.73 -3.04 -5.90
CA LEU A 32 -5.75 -2.93 -6.96
C LEU A 32 -6.36 -2.20 -8.16
N SER A 33 -5.59 -1.29 -8.73
CA SER A 33 -5.90 -0.60 -9.98
C SER A 33 -4.62 -0.50 -10.81
N GLU A 34 -4.71 -0.67 -12.12
CA GLU A 34 -3.55 -0.64 -13.02
C GLU A 34 -3.74 0.43 -14.08
N VAL A 35 -2.75 1.31 -14.22
CA VAL A 35 -2.73 2.39 -15.21
C VAL A 35 -1.29 2.58 -15.70
N SER A 36 -1.07 2.60 -17.02
CA SER A 36 0.25 2.80 -17.63
C SER A 36 1.31 1.82 -17.14
N ASP A 37 0.91 0.56 -16.91
CA ASP A 37 1.74 -0.50 -16.32
C ASP A 37 2.25 -0.21 -14.88
N VAL A 38 1.63 0.74 -14.18
CA VAL A 38 1.83 0.98 -12.75
C VAL A 38 0.66 0.38 -11.98
N CYS A 39 0.96 -0.49 -11.00
CA CYS A 39 -0.05 -1.08 -10.13
C CYS A 39 -0.20 -0.23 -8.85
N VAL A 40 -1.38 0.34 -8.62
CA VAL A 40 -1.70 1.10 -7.42
C VAL A 40 -2.57 0.28 -6.49
N ILE A 41 -2.11 0.06 -5.26
CA ILE A 41 -2.81 -0.65 -4.19
C ILE A 41 -3.35 0.38 -3.20
N ASN A 42 -4.66 0.61 -3.23
CA ASN A 42 -5.33 1.46 -2.24
C ASN A 42 -5.78 0.61 -1.04
N ASP A 43 -5.08 0.76 0.10
CA ASP A 43 -5.38 0.10 1.38
C ASP A 43 -5.56 1.13 2.51
N SER A 44 -6.21 2.25 2.20
CA SER A 44 -6.35 3.42 3.08
C SER A 44 -7.62 3.40 3.94
N TYR A 45 -8.32 2.27 4.05
CA TYR A 45 -9.49 2.15 4.92
C TYR A 45 -9.13 2.23 6.40
N ASN A 46 -8.05 1.57 6.82
CA ASN A 46 -7.50 1.60 8.18
C ASN A 46 -6.05 1.15 8.21
N ALA A 47 -5.34 1.52 9.28
CA ALA A 47 -3.97 1.10 9.51
C ALA A 47 -3.73 0.80 10.99
N ASN A 48 -3.10 -0.34 11.24
CA ASN A 48 -2.49 -0.74 12.51
C ASN A 48 -1.21 -1.53 12.19
N PRO A 49 -0.32 -1.78 13.18
CA PRO A 49 0.97 -2.42 12.92
C PRO A 49 0.87 -3.75 12.17
N GLU A 50 -0.07 -4.62 12.55
CA GLU A 50 -0.25 -5.93 11.91
C GLU A 50 -0.67 -5.80 10.43
N THR A 51 -1.64 -4.94 10.13
CA THR A 51 -2.11 -4.73 8.76
C THR A 51 -1.11 -3.98 7.90
N MET A 52 -0.30 -3.09 8.48
CA MET A 52 0.82 -2.43 7.79
C MET A 52 1.87 -3.45 7.36
N HIS A 53 2.29 -4.33 8.28
CA HIS A 53 3.24 -5.40 7.98
C HIS A 53 2.73 -6.32 6.86
N ALA A 54 1.47 -6.76 6.93
CA ALA A 54 0.88 -7.62 5.90
C ALA A 54 0.84 -6.92 4.53
N ALA A 55 0.47 -5.63 4.48
CA ALA A 55 0.41 -4.85 3.25
C ALA A 55 1.80 -4.65 2.62
N LEU A 56 2.83 -4.36 3.43
CA LEU A 56 4.21 -4.23 2.95
C LEU A 56 4.74 -5.52 2.34
N ARG A 57 4.47 -6.68 2.96
CA ARG A 57 4.83 -7.99 2.38
C ARG A 57 4.14 -8.24 1.04
N THR A 58 2.87 -7.88 0.94
CA THR A 58 2.12 -8.02 -0.32
C THR A 58 2.69 -7.10 -1.39
N LEU A 59 3.02 -5.85 -1.04
CA LEU A 59 3.68 -4.90 -1.93
C LEU A 59 4.99 -5.48 -2.49
N ALA A 60 5.89 -5.96 -1.61
CA ALA A 60 7.18 -6.53 -2.01
C ALA A 60 7.01 -7.73 -2.96
N LEU A 61 6.06 -8.62 -2.66
CA LEU A 61 5.79 -9.80 -3.48
C LEU A 61 5.31 -9.40 -4.89
N ILE A 62 4.34 -8.50 -4.98
CA ILE A 62 3.79 -8.06 -6.28
C ILE A 62 4.87 -7.30 -7.07
N ALA A 63 5.66 -6.42 -6.44
CA ALA A 63 6.74 -5.71 -7.11
C ALA A 63 7.81 -6.67 -7.66
N GLN A 64 8.20 -7.68 -6.87
CA GLN A 64 9.12 -8.73 -7.31
C GLN A 64 8.58 -9.52 -8.52
N GLU A 65 7.31 -9.89 -8.51
CA GLU A 65 6.68 -10.60 -9.62
C GLU A 65 6.59 -9.74 -10.90
N ARG A 66 6.39 -8.43 -10.76
CA ARG A 66 6.32 -7.48 -11.88
C ARG A 66 7.69 -7.02 -12.38
N GLY A 67 8.73 -7.14 -11.55
CA GLY A 67 10.07 -6.67 -11.85
C GLY A 67 10.24 -5.15 -11.84
N GLY A 68 9.32 -4.42 -11.18
CA GLY A 68 9.37 -2.98 -10.95
C GLY A 68 9.72 -2.62 -9.52
N ALA A 69 9.86 -1.33 -9.24
CA ALA A 69 10.13 -0.84 -7.89
C ALA A 69 8.88 -0.87 -6.99
N SER A 70 9.11 -1.08 -5.70
CA SER A 70 8.09 -1.04 -4.66
C SER A 70 8.05 0.33 -3.98
N TRP A 71 6.89 0.99 -4.01
CA TRP A 71 6.64 2.29 -3.39
C TRP A 71 5.64 2.15 -2.25
N ALA A 72 6.05 2.35 -1.01
CA ALA A 72 5.18 2.35 0.17
C ALA A 72 4.88 3.78 0.59
N ILE A 73 3.69 4.30 0.30
CA ILE A 73 3.22 5.62 0.73
C ILE A 73 2.38 5.43 1.98
N LEU A 74 2.96 5.75 3.13
CA LEU A 74 2.40 5.46 4.44
C LEU A 74 2.06 6.74 5.20
N GLY A 75 0.81 6.86 5.62
CA GLY A 75 0.34 7.88 6.55
C GLY A 75 0.24 7.36 7.97
N LYS A 76 -0.32 8.19 8.86
CA LYS A 76 -0.40 7.93 10.29
C LYS A 76 -1.26 6.71 10.64
N MET A 77 -0.76 5.90 11.57
CA MET A 77 -1.57 4.95 12.33
C MET A 77 -2.09 5.64 13.59
N HIS A 78 -3.42 5.69 13.73
CA HIS A 78 -4.05 6.27 14.92
C HIS A 78 -4.31 5.21 16.00
N GLU A 79 -4.73 5.67 17.18
CA GLU A 79 -5.16 4.84 18.31
C GLU A 79 -4.06 3.98 18.95
N LEU A 80 -2.78 4.31 18.73
CA LEU A 80 -1.63 3.59 19.27
C LEU A 80 -1.21 4.09 20.67
N GLY A 81 -1.77 5.20 21.16
CA GLY A 81 -1.43 5.75 22.46
C GLY A 81 0.05 6.08 22.60
N ALA A 82 0.66 5.70 23.73
CA ALA A 82 2.06 6.02 24.03
C ALA A 82 3.08 5.27 23.17
N SER A 83 2.69 4.20 22.48
CA SER A 83 3.57 3.43 21.59
C SER A 83 3.62 3.99 20.15
N GLU A 84 2.92 5.07 19.84
CA GLU A 84 2.75 5.58 18.48
C GLU A 84 4.07 5.72 17.72
N ALA A 85 5.06 6.43 18.28
CA ALA A 85 6.35 6.62 17.63
C ALA A 85 7.09 5.28 17.40
N ALA A 86 7.15 4.43 18.43
CA ALA A 86 7.84 3.14 18.36
C ALA A 86 7.20 2.18 17.32
N GLU A 87 5.88 2.22 17.18
CA GLU A 87 5.18 1.41 16.18
C GLU A 87 5.46 1.91 14.75
N HIS A 88 5.49 3.24 14.53
CA HIS A 88 5.87 3.78 13.22
C HIS A 88 7.33 3.45 12.88
N GLU A 89 8.27 3.58 13.84
CA GLU A 89 9.67 3.17 13.66
C GLU A 89 9.78 1.68 13.30
N SER A 90 9.04 0.83 14.01
CA SER A 90 9.01 -0.61 13.76
C SER A 90 8.56 -0.94 12.32
N ILE A 91 7.52 -0.27 11.83
CA ILE A 91 7.05 -0.45 10.45
C ILE A 91 8.09 0.03 9.43
N GLY A 92 8.78 1.15 9.69
CA GLY A 92 9.88 1.62 8.84
C GLY A 92 11.01 0.59 8.76
N LYS A 93 11.40 0.02 9.91
CA LYS A 93 12.38 -1.07 9.95
C LYS A 93 11.93 -2.31 9.18
N ILE A 94 10.66 -2.72 9.33
CA ILE A 94 10.10 -3.84 8.58
C ILE A 94 10.14 -3.58 7.07
N ALA A 95 9.80 -2.38 6.61
CA ALA A 95 9.87 -2.02 5.21
C ALA A 95 11.30 -2.20 4.65
N SER A 96 12.30 -1.75 5.42
CA SER A 96 13.72 -1.94 5.09
C SER A 96 14.12 -3.42 5.09
N ASP A 97 13.77 -4.18 6.13
CA ASP A 97 14.14 -5.59 6.29
C ASP A 97 13.59 -6.48 5.17
N ILE A 98 12.44 -6.16 4.60
CA ILE A 98 11.82 -6.89 3.48
C ILE A 98 12.17 -6.34 2.10
N GLY A 99 13.00 -5.29 2.04
CA GLY A 99 13.53 -4.74 0.80
C GLY A 99 12.55 -3.89 0.00
N ILE A 100 11.76 -3.04 0.66
CA ILE A 100 10.97 -2.02 -0.03
C ILE A 100 11.92 -0.97 -0.62
N ASP A 101 11.80 -0.65 -1.92
CA ASP A 101 12.71 0.27 -2.61
C ASP A 101 12.51 1.73 -2.15
N HIS A 102 11.24 2.17 -2.04
CA HIS A 102 10.90 3.54 -1.66
C HIS A 102 9.87 3.57 -0.54
N LEU A 103 10.21 4.22 0.58
CA LEU A 103 9.31 4.47 1.70
C LEU A 103 8.98 5.95 1.81
N VAL A 104 7.75 6.31 1.50
CA VAL A 104 7.23 7.68 1.56
C VAL A 104 6.42 7.86 2.85
N ALA A 105 6.95 8.65 3.77
CA ALA A 105 6.34 8.96 5.06
C ALA A 105 5.51 10.25 4.95
N VAL A 106 4.18 10.13 4.95
CA VAL A 106 3.26 11.27 4.85
C VAL A 106 2.92 11.76 6.25
N GLY A 107 3.46 12.91 6.64
CA GLY A 107 3.20 13.57 7.92
C GLY A 107 3.86 12.91 9.15
N VAL A 108 4.46 11.73 9.04
CA VAL A 108 5.05 10.97 10.16
C VAL A 108 6.50 10.60 9.86
N LYS A 109 7.44 11.29 10.50
CA LYS A 109 8.89 11.08 10.28
C LYS A 109 9.41 9.77 10.89
N ASP A 110 8.73 9.25 11.88
CA ASP A 110 9.19 8.09 12.66
C ASP A 110 9.43 6.84 11.80
N TYR A 111 8.71 6.69 10.70
CA TYR A 111 8.96 5.63 9.71
C TYR A 111 10.40 5.61 9.16
N LEU A 112 11.08 6.76 9.14
CA LEU A 112 12.39 6.91 8.47
C LEU A 112 13.58 6.80 9.42
N THR A 113 13.35 6.70 10.74
CA THR A 113 14.41 6.75 11.76
C THR A 113 15.41 5.60 11.67
N GLN A 114 15.02 4.46 11.10
CA GLN A 114 15.84 3.25 11.02
C GLN A 114 16.40 2.98 9.60
N LEU A 115 16.28 3.92 8.67
CA LEU A 115 16.65 3.70 7.27
C LEU A 115 18.09 4.09 6.92
N GLU A 116 18.83 4.79 7.79
CA GLU A 116 20.15 5.37 7.48
C GLU A 116 21.19 4.38 6.93
N ALA A 117 21.06 3.09 7.26
CA ALA A 117 21.96 2.03 6.83
C ALA A 117 21.31 1.02 5.86
N SER A 118 20.15 1.34 5.30
CA SER A 118 19.38 0.45 4.44
C SER A 118 19.46 0.84 2.97
N GLU A 119 19.10 -0.09 2.08
CA GLU A 119 18.93 0.19 0.64
C GLU A 119 17.60 0.87 0.32
N THR A 120 16.67 0.93 1.29
CA THR A 120 15.37 1.61 1.15
C THR A 120 15.56 3.12 1.07
N SER A 121 15.08 3.72 0.01
CA SER A 121 15.07 5.19 -0.16
C SER A 121 13.92 5.81 0.63
N GLY A 122 14.24 6.55 1.70
CA GLY A 122 13.27 7.20 2.57
C GLY A 122 12.92 8.61 2.10
N HIS A 123 11.62 8.93 1.98
CA HIS A 123 11.11 10.25 1.59
C HIS A 123 10.12 10.77 2.63
N PHE A 124 10.44 11.89 3.26
CA PHE A 124 9.45 12.59 4.10
C PHE A 124 8.70 13.63 3.28
N VAL A 125 7.38 13.60 3.35
CA VAL A 125 6.50 14.63 2.80
C VAL A 125 5.51 15.10 3.86
N ALA A 126 5.24 16.40 3.89
CA ALA A 126 4.37 16.96 4.92
C ALA A 126 2.89 16.64 4.68
N THR A 127 2.48 16.53 3.41
CA THR A 127 1.09 16.38 3.00
C THR A 127 0.91 15.33 1.90
N ALA A 128 -0.31 14.84 1.74
CA ALA A 128 -0.69 13.99 0.60
C ALA A 128 -0.43 14.67 -0.75
N GLN A 129 -0.62 16.00 -0.83
CA GLN A 129 -0.35 16.78 -2.06
C GLN A 129 1.14 16.82 -2.41
N ASP A 130 2.02 16.77 -1.41
CA ASP A 130 3.47 16.66 -1.68
C ASP A 130 3.84 15.24 -2.13
N ALA A 131 3.17 14.21 -1.59
CA ALA A 131 3.35 12.84 -2.05
C ALA A 131 2.93 12.66 -3.52
N LEU A 132 1.89 13.36 -3.97
CA LEU A 132 1.42 13.30 -5.36
C LEU A 132 2.52 13.72 -6.37
N LYS A 133 3.44 14.61 -5.99
CA LYS A 133 4.56 15.04 -6.84
C LYS A 133 5.54 13.91 -7.17
N LEU A 134 5.55 12.85 -6.36
CA LEU A 134 6.40 11.68 -6.59
C LEU A 134 5.93 10.80 -7.74
N VAL A 135 4.70 10.99 -8.24
CA VAL A 135 4.17 10.27 -9.40
C VAL A 135 5.07 10.43 -10.63
N ASP A 136 5.83 11.55 -10.72
CA ASP A 136 6.79 11.79 -11.81
C ASP A 136 7.97 10.79 -11.82
N HIS A 137 8.19 10.09 -10.74
CA HIS A 137 9.25 9.08 -10.60
C HIS A 137 8.78 7.65 -10.82
N PHE A 138 7.46 7.42 -10.94
CA PHE A 138 6.96 6.07 -11.17
C PHE A 138 7.24 5.62 -12.61
N ALA A 139 7.70 4.39 -12.74
CA ALA A 139 8.01 3.73 -13.99
C ALA A 139 7.06 2.56 -14.27
N ALA A 140 7.03 2.11 -15.52
CA ALA A 140 6.31 0.89 -15.91
C ALA A 140 6.82 -0.32 -15.10
N GLY A 141 5.91 -1.14 -14.60
CA GLY A 141 6.19 -2.26 -13.71
C GLY A 141 6.11 -1.93 -12.22
N ASP A 142 6.19 -0.64 -11.84
CA ASP A 142 6.17 -0.24 -10.42
C ASP A 142 4.86 -0.60 -9.72
N VAL A 143 4.98 -0.83 -8.41
CA VAL A 143 3.84 -1.09 -7.51
C VAL A 143 3.82 -0.06 -6.40
N VAL A 144 2.70 0.63 -6.26
CA VAL A 144 2.51 1.72 -5.30
C VAL A 144 1.44 1.33 -4.29
N LEU A 145 1.82 1.16 -3.02
CA LEU A 145 0.90 0.98 -1.90
C LEU A 145 0.59 2.34 -1.26
N VAL A 146 -0.69 2.66 -1.11
CA VAL A 146 -1.15 3.81 -0.31
C VAL A 146 -1.92 3.29 0.90
N LYS A 147 -1.40 3.55 2.12
CA LYS A 147 -1.98 3.02 3.36
C LYS A 147 -1.86 3.99 4.53
N ALA A 148 -2.97 4.20 5.23
CA ALA A 148 -3.06 4.99 6.47
C ALA A 148 -4.32 4.65 7.26
N SER A 149 -4.43 5.18 8.48
CA SER A 149 -5.71 5.22 9.18
C SER A 149 -6.72 6.08 8.44
N ARG A 150 -8.00 5.75 8.56
CA ARG A 150 -9.11 6.39 7.85
C ARG A 150 -9.16 7.92 7.97
N ALA A 151 -8.74 8.46 9.12
CA ALA A 151 -8.71 9.89 9.38
C ALA A 151 -7.76 10.68 8.46
N GLU A 152 -6.72 10.03 7.91
CA GLU A 152 -5.73 10.65 7.02
C GLU A 152 -6.26 10.88 5.59
N LYS A 153 -7.35 10.21 5.20
CA LYS A 153 -8.02 10.34 3.89
C LYS A 153 -7.08 10.10 2.69
N LEU A 154 -6.12 9.19 2.83
CA LEU A 154 -5.17 8.88 1.75
C LEU A 154 -5.82 8.12 0.59
N GLU A 155 -7.08 7.69 0.69
CA GLU A 155 -7.84 7.20 -0.46
C GLU A 155 -7.94 8.24 -1.57
N LEU A 156 -7.99 9.53 -1.23
CA LEU A 156 -8.01 10.62 -2.21
C LEU A 156 -6.68 10.75 -2.94
N LEU A 157 -5.54 10.52 -2.23
CA LEU A 157 -4.24 10.48 -2.86
C LEU A 157 -4.13 9.32 -3.87
N ALA A 158 -4.60 8.13 -3.49
CA ALA A 158 -4.60 6.98 -4.40
C ALA A 158 -5.43 7.24 -5.67
N GLU A 159 -6.60 7.85 -5.54
CA GLU A 159 -7.44 8.26 -6.65
C GLU A 159 -6.72 9.29 -7.55
N GLN A 160 -6.11 10.33 -6.97
CA GLN A 160 -5.34 11.35 -7.70
C GLN A 160 -4.11 10.77 -8.42
N ILE A 161 -3.41 9.82 -7.82
CA ILE A 161 -2.31 9.09 -8.48
C ILE A 161 -2.81 8.43 -9.76
N LEU A 162 -3.94 7.72 -9.71
CA LEU A 162 -4.54 7.07 -10.87
C LEU A 162 -4.96 8.08 -11.95
N GLU A 163 -5.52 9.22 -11.56
CA GLU A 163 -5.90 10.30 -12.49
C GLU A 163 -4.67 10.86 -13.22
N VAL A 164 -3.57 11.16 -12.49
CA VAL A 164 -2.34 11.67 -13.10
C VAL A 164 -1.71 10.65 -14.04
N LEU A 165 -1.63 9.38 -13.64
CA LEU A 165 -1.13 8.31 -14.51
C LEU A 165 -1.98 8.13 -15.77
N SER A 166 -3.31 8.23 -15.64
CA SER A 166 -4.23 8.13 -16.78
C SER A 166 -4.07 9.29 -17.76
N ALA A 167 -3.85 10.51 -17.25
CA ALA A 167 -3.64 11.69 -18.10
C ALA A 167 -2.37 11.55 -18.95
N ARG A 168 -1.30 10.99 -18.40
CA ARG A 168 -0.03 10.75 -19.13
C ARG A 168 -0.15 9.68 -20.21
N ALA A 169 -1.01 8.67 -20.01
CA ALA A 169 -1.22 7.61 -21.01
C ALA A 169 -1.94 8.11 -22.26
N GLY A 170 -2.59 9.29 -22.20
CA GLY A 170 -3.32 9.90 -23.31
C GLY A 170 -2.52 10.91 -24.15
N GLU A 171 -1.28 11.21 -23.73
CA GLU A 171 -0.35 12.08 -24.45
C GLU A 171 0.59 11.26 -25.35
#